data_9dbda654695705ae48c44ae388cf84b0
#
_entry.id   9dbda654695705ae48c44ae388cf84b0
#
_cell.length_a   1.000
_cell.length_b   1.000
_cell.length_c   1.000
_cell.angle_alpha   90.00
_cell.angle_beta   90.00
_cell.angle_gamma   90.00
#
_symmetry.space_group_name_H-M   'P 1'
#
loop_
_entity.id
_entity.type
_entity.pdbx_description
1 polymer ?
#
loop_
_entity_poly.entity_id
_entity_poly.type
_entity_poly.pdbx_seq_one_letter_code
_entity_poly.pdbx_strand_id
1 'polypeptide(L)'
;MKKNNAFQKFLKSMRFRLILLCLIVGILPCLVLRAGFLKAYEDQAASTRSIAIISQAKILADQIAANDYINKQNTESITVQLNQLSNIYDGRVMLIDSAFRIVADTYGLDETKTIISEEVVQSLSGKEISKYDKESRYLEMTLPIEAANSTEVIGVMLVSVSMDSVLHDRDAVGRNAAILTLIIGLLILAFAIFASGRLVRPLRKME
;
A
#
# COMPACT_ATOMS: atom_id res chain seq x y z
N MET A 1 16.01 45.44 22.64
CA MET A 1 14.53 45.20 22.66
C MET A 1 13.73 45.91 21.57
N LYS A 2 14.30 46.45 20.47
CA LYS A 2 13.53 47.15 19.39
C LYS A 2 13.13 46.30 18.19
N LYS A 3 13.60 45.02 18.08
CA LYS A 3 13.35 44.17 16.90
C LYS A 3 11.95 43.50 16.88
N ASN A 4 11.31 43.32 18.04
CA ASN A 4 9.98 42.70 18.15
C ASN A 4 8.82 43.56 17.67
N ASN A 5 8.92 44.87 17.79
CA ASN A 5 7.82 45.79 17.43
C ASN A 5 7.63 45.97 15.91
N ALA A 6 8.70 45.85 15.12
CA ALA A 6 8.62 45.93 13.67
C ALA A 6 7.98 44.69 13.06
N PHE A 7 8.27 43.50 13.61
CA PHE A 7 7.70 42.22 13.20
C PHE A 7 6.21 42.12 13.54
N GLN A 8 5.81 42.58 14.74
CA GLN A 8 4.39 42.67 15.11
C GLN A 8 3.59 43.66 14.28
N LYS A 9 4.17 44.82 13.91
CA LYS A 9 3.56 45.76 12.97
C LYS A 9 3.41 45.19 11.56
N PHE A 10 4.40 44.41 11.10
CA PHE A 10 4.35 43.72 9.82
C PHE A 10 3.24 42.64 9.79
N LEU A 11 3.10 41.85 10.85
CA LEU A 11 2.04 40.83 11.02
C LEU A 11 0.63 41.45 11.08
N LYS A 12 0.48 42.69 11.57
CA LYS A 12 -0.78 43.43 11.59
C LYS A 12 -1.11 44.14 10.29
N SER A 13 -0.18 44.16 9.32
CA SER A 13 -0.37 44.79 8.01
C SER A 13 -1.45 44.04 7.23
N MET A 14 -2.40 44.78 6.66
CA MET A 14 -3.46 44.26 5.81
C MET A 14 -2.92 43.46 4.60
N ARG A 15 -1.74 43.83 4.12
CA ARG A 15 -1.03 43.13 3.03
C ARG A 15 -0.59 41.71 3.47
N PHE A 16 0.01 41.61 4.66
CA PHE A 16 0.46 40.33 5.19
C PHE A 16 -0.71 39.36 5.43
N ARG A 17 -1.83 39.86 5.98
CA ARG A 17 -3.03 39.03 6.16
C ARG A 17 -3.58 38.50 4.84
N LEU A 18 -3.59 39.32 3.79
CA LEU A 18 -4.06 38.94 2.47
C LEU A 18 -3.15 37.89 1.82
N ILE A 19 -1.82 38.07 1.93
CA ILE A 19 -0.84 37.09 1.44
C ILE A 19 -0.97 35.77 2.20
N LEU A 20 -1.09 35.82 3.52
CA LEU A 20 -1.26 34.63 4.37
C LEU A 20 -2.55 33.86 4.02
N LEU A 21 -3.65 34.58 3.82
CA LEU A 21 -4.94 34.00 3.43
C LEU A 21 -4.83 33.30 2.06
N CYS A 22 -4.19 33.93 1.07
CA CYS A 22 -3.95 33.34 -0.23
C CYS A 22 -3.08 32.08 -0.14
N LEU A 23 -2.04 32.09 0.70
CA LEU A 23 -1.18 30.92 0.93
C LEU A 23 -1.94 29.76 1.59
N ILE A 24 -2.73 30.05 2.63
CA ILE A 24 -3.52 29.02 3.31
C ILE A 24 -4.53 28.41 2.33
N VAL A 25 -5.30 29.23 1.62
CA VAL A 25 -6.33 28.75 0.69
C VAL A 25 -5.71 28.00 -0.50
N GLY A 26 -4.51 28.35 -0.93
CA GLY A 26 -3.85 27.68 -2.05
C GLY A 26 -3.05 26.43 -1.67
N ILE A 27 -2.33 26.43 -0.54
CA ILE A 27 -1.44 25.32 -0.16
C ILE A 27 -2.18 24.24 0.61
N LEU A 28 -3.13 24.61 1.49
CA LEU A 28 -3.83 23.64 2.34
C LEU A 28 -4.57 22.55 1.55
N PRO A 29 -5.33 22.86 0.49
CA PRO A 29 -5.94 21.84 -0.37
C PRO A 29 -4.90 20.90 -1.00
N CYS A 30 -3.76 21.44 -1.46
CA CYS A 30 -2.69 20.64 -2.06
C CYS A 30 -2.12 19.62 -1.06
N LEU A 31 -1.92 20.03 0.19
CA LEU A 31 -1.43 19.12 1.24
C LEU A 31 -2.44 18.04 1.60
N VAL A 32 -3.72 18.39 1.70
CA VAL A 32 -4.81 17.43 1.98
C VAL A 32 -4.95 16.43 0.85
N LEU A 33 -4.98 16.90 -0.41
CA LEU A 33 -5.04 16.04 -1.59
C LEU A 33 -3.82 15.11 -1.68
N ARG A 34 -2.62 15.62 -1.40
CA ARG A 34 -1.40 14.79 -1.39
C ARG A 34 -1.50 13.66 -0.36
N ALA A 35 -1.89 13.98 0.89
CA ALA A 35 -2.01 12.97 1.95
C ALA A 35 -3.09 11.92 1.61
N GLY A 36 -4.24 12.35 1.11
CA GLY A 36 -5.33 11.46 0.70
C GLY A 36 -4.92 10.57 -0.49
N PHE A 37 -4.25 11.15 -1.49
CA PHE A 37 -3.79 10.42 -2.67
C PHE A 37 -2.76 9.35 -2.33
N LEU A 38 -1.76 9.66 -1.48
CA LEU A 38 -0.73 8.69 -1.10
C LEU A 38 -1.32 7.50 -0.32
N LYS A 39 -2.31 7.76 0.54
CA LYS A 39 -3.02 6.69 1.25
C LYS A 39 -3.85 5.84 0.30
N ALA A 40 -4.63 6.48 -0.57
CA ALA A 40 -5.44 5.78 -1.56
C ALA A 40 -4.59 4.95 -2.53
N TYR A 41 -3.42 5.46 -2.93
CA TYR A 41 -2.47 4.75 -3.78
C TYR A 41 -1.97 3.46 -3.12
N GLU A 42 -1.59 3.51 -1.84
CA GLU A 42 -1.12 2.35 -1.10
C GLU A 42 -2.21 1.28 -0.97
N ASP A 43 -3.42 1.68 -0.55
CA ASP A 43 -4.55 0.77 -0.38
C ASP A 43 -4.98 0.16 -1.74
N GLN A 44 -4.98 0.94 -2.81
CA GLN A 44 -5.30 0.47 -4.17
C GLN A 44 -4.23 -0.49 -4.70
N ALA A 45 -2.96 -0.19 -4.48
CA ALA A 45 -1.85 -1.03 -4.93
C ALA A 45 -1.86 -2.39 -4.19
N ALA A 46 -2.11 -2.39 -2.87
CA ALA A 46 -2.27 -3.62 -2.10
C ALA A 46 -3.44 -4.47 -2.61
N SER A 47 -4.60 -3.85 -2.87
CA SER A 47 -5.77 -4.55 -3.41
C SER A 47 -5.51 -5.13 -4.80
N THR A 48 -4.91 -4.36 -5.71
CA THR A 48 -4.60 -4.82 -7.07
C THR A 48 -3.59 -5.98 -7.05
N ARG A 49 -2.56 -5.88 -6.21
CA ARG A 49 -1.56 -6.93 -6.05
C ARG A 49 -2.18 -8.20 -5.47
N SER A 50 -3.05 -8.08 -4.45
CA SER A 50 -3.78 -9.19 -3.87
C SER A 50 -4.62 -9.94 -4.92
N ILE A 51 -5.41 -9.23 -5.72
CA ILE A 51 -6.26 -9.84 -6.77
C ILE A 51 -5.40 -10.60 -7.79
N ALA A 52 -4.28 -10.02 -8.22
CA ALA A 52 -3.38 -10.66 -9.18
C ALA A 52 -2.77 -11.95 -8.63
N ILE A 53 -2.32 -11.94 -7.38
CA ILE A 53 -1.71 -13.11 -6.73
C ILE A 53 -2.77 -14.18 -6.48
N ILE A 54 -3.95 -13.82 -5.96
CA ILE A 54 -5.05 -14.75 -5.72
C ILE A 54 -5.46 -15.46 -7.00
N SER A 55 -5.56 -14.73 -8.12
CA SER A 55 -5.92 -15.34 -9.42
C SER A 55 -4.91 -16.40 -9.87
N GLN A 56 -3.62 -16.14 -9.69
CA GLN A 56 -2.59 -17.13 -10.05
C GLN A 56 -2.51 -18.27 -9.03
N ALA A 57 -2.66 -17.95 -7.74
CA ALA A 57 -2.67 -18.94 -6.68
C ALA A 57 -3.84 -19.93 -6.80
N LYS A 58 -5.03 -19.47 -7.26
CA LYS A 58 -6.18 -20.35 -7.54
C LYS A 58 -5.86 -21.36 -8.63
N ILE A 59 -5.29 -20.93 -9.75
CA ILE A 59 -4.90 -21.85 -10.83
C ILE A 59 -3.91 -22.89 -10.30
N LEU A 60 -2.97 -22.48 -9.46
CA LEU A 60 -2.01 -23.39 -8.87
C LEU A 60 -2.66 -24.32 -7.83
N ALA A 61 -3.61 -23.83 -7.03
CA ALA A 61 -4.37 -24.64 -6.09
C ALA A 61 -5.16 -25.76 -6.79
N ASP A 62 -5.79 -25.45 -7.93
CA ASP A 62 -6.48 -26.46 -8.75
C ASP A 62 -5.52 -27.52 -9.29
N GLN A 63 -4.32 -27.14 -9.69
CA GLN A 63 -3.29 -28.07 -10.15
C GLN A 63 -2.73 -28.92 -9.00
N ILE A 64 -2.57 -28.36 -7.81
CA ILE A 64 -2.15 -29.06 -6.60
C ILE A 64 -3.17 -30.12 -6.24
N ALA A 65 -4.46 -29.79 -6.27
CA ALA A 65 -5.55 -30.72 -6.02
C ALA A 65 -5.61 -31.83 -7.07
N ALA A 66 -5.55 -31.47 -8.36
CA ALA A 66 -5.61 -32.43 -9.46
C ALA A 66 -4.45 -33.45 -9.45
N ASN A 67 -3.28 -33.07 -8.97
CA ASN A 67 -2.10 -33.94 -8.89
C ASN A 67 -1.95 -34.62 -7.52
N ASP A 68 -2.87 -34.42 -6.58
CA ASP A 68 -2.79 -34.96 -5.21
C ASP A 68 -1.45 -34.63 -4.53
N TYR A 69 -0.94 -33.42 -4.78
CA TYR A 69 0.41 -33.02 -4.34
C TYR A 69 0.54 -32.97 -2.83
N ILE A 70 -0.52 -32.62 -2.10
CA ILE A 70 -0.51 -32.55 -0.64
C ILE A 70 -0.14 -33.88 -0.01
N ASN A 71 -0.61 -34.99 -0.61
CA ASN A 71 -0.34 -36.34 -0.10
C ASN A 71 0.93 -36.96 -0.67
N LYS A 72 1.24 -36.70 -1.93
CA LYS A 72 2.31 -37.41 -2.66
C LYS A 72 3.62 -36.65 -2.80
N GLN A 73 3.60 -35.32 -2.77
CA GLN A 73 4.76 -34.41 -2.83
C GLN A 73 5.79 -34.69 -3.94
N ASN A 74 5.44 -35.47 -4.97
CA ASN A 74 6.42 -35.97 -5.95
C ASN A 74 6.28 -35.30 -7.34
N THR A 75 5.59 -34.17 -7.44
CA THR A 75 5.39 -33.47 -8.72
C THR A 75 6.34 -32.30 -8.83
N GLU A 76 7.51 -32.50 -9.43
CA GLU A 76 8.53 -31.47 -9.67
C GLU A 76 7.92 -30.20 -10.33
N SER A 77 6.96 -30.40 -11.22
CA SER A 77 6.30 -29.30 -11.91
C SER A 77 5.53 -28.36 -10.96
N ILE A 78 4.91 -28.87 -9.88
CA ILE A 78 4.23 -28.06 -8.86
C ILE A 78 5.25 -27.28 -8.04
N THR A 79 6.34 -27.91 -7.64
CA THR A 79 7.44 -27.25 -6.91
C THR A 79 8.04 -26.09 -7.70
N VAL A 80 8.24 -26.29 -9.01
CA VAL A 80 8.72 -25.22 -9.91
C VAL A 80 7.72 -24.07 -9.97
N GLN A 81 6.42 -24.35 -10.06
CA GLN A 81 5.39 -23.30 -10.12
C GLN A 81 5.25 -22.54 -8.78
N LEU A 82 5.37 -23.23 -7.64
CA LEU A 82 5.41 -22.59 -6.32
C LEU A 82 6.58 -21.61 -6.22
N ASN A 83 7.78 -22.06 -6.62
CA ASN A 83 8.96 -21.22 -6.66
C ASN A 83 8.83 -20.07 -7.66
N GLN A 84 8.19 -20.29 -8.80
CA GLN A 84 7.93 -19.25 -9.78
C GLN A 84 6.98 -18.18 -9.22
N LEU A 85 5.89 -18.57 -8.53
CA LEU A 85 4.97 -17.66 -7.86
C LEU A 85 5.71 -16.82 -6.81
N SER A 86 6.51 -17.49 -5.97
CA SER A 86 7.36 -16.86 -4.97
C SER A 86 8.30 -15.80 -5.56
N ASN A 87 9.01 -16.16 -6.66
CA ASN A 87 9.99 -15.28 -7.30
C ASN A 87 9.32 -14.07 -8.01
N ILE A 88 8.19 -14.29 -8.70
CA ILE A 88 7.49 -13.22 -9.43
C ILE A 88 7.02 -12.12 -8.47
N TYR A 89 6.54 -12.50 -7.30
CA TYR A 89 5.94 -11.56 -6.34
C TYR A 89 6.87 -11.17 -5.19
N ASP A 90 8.11 -11.66 -5.20
CA ASP A 90 9.08 -11.45 -4.10
C ASP A 90 8.45 -11.83 -2.76
N GLY A 91 7.98 -13.07 -2.68
CA GLY A 91 7.21 -13.55 -1.54
C GLY A 91 7.46 -15.00 -1.21
N ARG A 92 6.91 -15.45 -0.10
CA ARG A 92 6.96 -16.82 0.39
C ARG A 92 5.63 -17.49 0.14
N VAL A 93 5.66 -18.72 -0.35
CA VAL A 93 4.48 -19.57 -0.55
C VAL A 93 4.62 -20.82 0.30
N MET A 94 3.62 -21.09 1.12
CA MET A 94 3.54 -22.29 1.95
C MET A 94 2.26 -23.07 1.61
N LEU A 95 2.39 -24.39 1.56
CA LEU A 95 1.25 -25.31 1.49
C LEU A 95 1.06 -25.98 2.84
N ILE A 96 -0.15 -25.98 3.34
CA ILE A 96 -0.52 -26.47 4.66
C ILE A 96 -1.61 -27.52 4.49
N ASP A 97 -1.45 -28.71 5.08
CA ASP A 97 -2.46 -29.75 5.03
C ASP A 97 -3.61 -29.51 6.04
N SER A 98 -4.65 -30.34 5.98
CA SER A 98 -5.79 -30.28 6.90
C SER A 98 -5.43 -30.55 8.38
N ALA A 99 -4.22 -31.06 8.65
CA ALA A 99 -3.67 -31.26 9.98
C ALA A 99 -2.76 -30.11 10.44
N PHE A 100 -2.81 -28.96 9.74
CA PHE A 100 -2.00 -27.75 9.99
C PHE A 100 -0.49 -27.94 9.80
N ARG A 101 -0.05 -28.99 9.10
CA ARG A 101 1.38 -29.23 8.82
C ARG A 101 1.77 -28.55 7.53
N ILE A 102 2.93 -27.94 7.52
CA ILE A 102 3.52 -27.34 6.32
C ILE A 102 4.09 -28.46 5.46
N VAL A 103 3.48 -28.68 4.31
CA VAL A 103 3.81 -29.72 3.32
C VAL A 103 4.89 -29.24 2.36
N ALA A 104 4.86 -27.94 2.01
CA ALA A 104 5.86 -27.31 1.17
C ALA A 104 6.06 -25.85 1.60
N ASP A 105 7.29 -25.38 1.49
CA ASP A 105 7.70 -24.02 1.80
C ASP A 105 8.75 -23.54 0.80
N THR A 106 8.47 -22.54 0.01
CA THR A 106 9.40 -22.04 -1.01
C THR A 106 10.71 -21.49 -0.44
N TYR A 107 10.74 -21.17 0.87
CA TYR A 107 11.97 -20.77 1.56
C TYR A 107 12.68 -21.94 2.26
N GLY A 108 12.04 -23.09 2.34
CA GLY A 108 12.61 -24.29 2.98
C GLY A 108 12.90 -24.18 4.47
N LEU A 109 12.27 -23.21 5.16
CA LEU A 109 12.58 -22.90 6.56
C LEU A 109 11.73 -23.68 7.56
N ASP A 110 10.50 -23.97 7.19
CA ASP A 110 9.46 -24.44 8.11
C ASP A 110 8.75 -25.73 7.65
N GLU A 111 9.29 -26.44 6.67
CA GLU A 111 8.74 -27.72 6.23
C GLU A 111 8.61 -28.70 7.41
N THR A 112 7.52 -29.45 7.44
CA THR A 112 7.13 -30.39 8.51
C THR A 112 6.71 -29.76 9.84
N LYS A 113 6.84 -28.46 10.01
CA LYS A 113 6.33 -27.75 11.20
C LYS A 113 4.82 -27.57 11.13
N THR A 114 4.22 -27.32 12.27
CA THR A 114 2.79 -27.01 12.38
C THR A 114 2.60 -25.50 12.47
N ILE A 115 1.65 -24.97 11.69
CA ILE A 115 1.25 -23.59 11.74
C ILE A 115 -0.25 -23.48 12.02
N ILE A 116 -0.61 -22.83 13.12
CA ILE A 116 -1.99 -22.55 13.49
C ILE A 116 -2.14 -21.04 13.61
N SER A 117 -2.72 -20.42 12.60
CA SER A 117 -3.11 -19.01 12.63
C SER A 117 -4.61 -18.89 12.36
N GLU A 118 -5.20 -17.75 12.75
CA GLU A 118 -6.61 -17.50 12.52
C GLU A 118 -6.96 -17.56 11.03
N GLU A 119 -6.09 -17.03 10.18
CA GLU A 119 -6.24 -16.98 8.73
C GLU A 119 -6.25 -18.40 8.13
N VAL A 120 -5.35 -19.27 8.60
CA VAL A 120 -5.28 -20.68 8.15
C VAL A 120 -6.53 -21.44 8.58
N VAL A 121 -6.98 -21.28 9.82
CA VAL A 121 -8.19 -21.95 10.34
C VAL A 121 -9.44 -21.52 9.55
N GLN A 122 -9.57 -20.22 9.27
CA GLN A 122 -10.69 -19.71 8.47
C GLN A 122 -10.61 -20.20 7.02
N SER A 123 -9.42 -20.30 6.45
CA SER A 123 -9.24 -20.78 5.09
C SER A 123 -9.52 -22.28 4.95
N LEU A 124 -9.21 -23.10 5.95
CA LEU A 124 -9.67 -24.49 6.00
C LEU A 124 -11.20 -24.65 6.06
N SER A 125 -11.91 -23.59 6.48
CA SER A 125 -13.38 -23.52 6.41
C SER A 125 -13.89 -23.01 5.06
N GLY A 126 -13.04 -22.91 4.03
CA GLY A 126 -13.40 -22.50 2.67
C GLY A 126 -13.40 -20.98 2.42
N LYS A 127 -12.81 -20.18 3.32
CA LYS A 127 -12.74 -18.72 3.17
C LYS A 127 -11.40 -18.29 2.57
N GLU A 128 -11.46 -17.40 1.57
CA GLU A 128 -10.28 -16.68 1.11
C GLU A 128 -10.04 -15.46 2.00
N ILE A 129 -8.81 -15.26 2.44
CA ILE A 129 -8.45 -14.13 3.29
C ILE A 129 -7.29 -13.40 2.66
N SER A 130 -7.36 -12.09 2.66
CA SER A 130 -6.27 -11.21 2.27
C SER A 130 -6.15 -10.10 3.30
N LYS A 131 -4.96 -9.94 3.86
CA LYS A 131 -4.67 -9.00 4.93
C LYS A 131 -3.37 -8.27 4.63
N TYR A 132 -3.45 -6.96 4.54
CA TYR A 132 -2.27 -6.11 4.44
C TYR A 132 -1.91 -5.58 5.83
N ASP A 133 -0.76 -6.01 6.33
CA ASP A 133 -0.17 -5.49 7.55
C ASP A 133 0.77 -4.32 7.21
N LYS A 134 0.37 -3.11 7.64
CA LYS A 134 1.12 -1.88 7.39
C LYS A 134 2.39 -1.76 8.23
N GLU A 135 2.45 -2.44 9.37
CA GLU A 135 3.63 -2.39 10.26
C GLU A 135 4.75 -3.26 9.72
N SER A 136 4.45 -4.51 9.39
CA SER A 136 5.40 -5.44 8.79
C SER A 136 5.64 -5.20 7.30
N ARG A 137 4.75 -4.45 6.62
CA ARG A 137 4.74 -4.21 5.17
C ARG A 137 4.58 -5.47 4.35
N TYR A 138 3.88 -6.46 4.89
CA TYR A 138 3.57 -7.71 4.20
C TYR A 138 2.09 -7.79 3.87
N LEU A 139 1.82 -8.33 2.69
CA LEU A 139 0.50 -8.72 2.25
C LEU A 139 0.41 -10.24 2.38
N GLU A 140 -0.42 -10.70 3.32
CA GLU A 140 -0.67 -12.11 3.56
C GLU A 140 -2.01 -12.53 2.97
N MET A 141 -2.00 -13.66 2.27
CA MET A 141 -3.18 -14.22 1.66
C MET A 141 -3.25 -15.71 1.95
N THR A 142 -4.43 -16.18 2.31
CA THR A 142 -4.71 -17.61 2.47
C THR A 142 -5.85 -18.02 1.57
N LEU A 143 -5.65 -19.12 0.83
CA LEU A 143 -6.62 -19.66 -0.10
C LEU A 143 -6.86 -21.13 0.23
N PRO A 144 -8.12 -21.58 0.27
CA PRO A 144 -8.44 -22.99 0.40
C PRO A 144 -8.02 -23.74 -0.87
N ILE A 145 -7.52 -24.95 -0.70
CA ILE A 145 -7.27 -25.90 -1.77
C ILE A 145 -8.39 -26.95 -1.67
N GLU A 146 -9.31 -26.90 -2.64
CA GLU A 146 -10.44 -27.82 -2.67
C GLU A 146 -10.08 -29.07 -3.47
N ALA A 147 -10.61 -30.22 -3.07
CA ALA A 147 -10.39 -31.47 -3.80
C ALA A 147 -10.99 -31.40 -5.21
N ALA A 148 -10.33 -32.02 -6.19
CA ALA A 148 -10.65 -31.89 -7.63
C ALA A 148 -12.10 -32.22 -8.00
N ASN A 149 -12.85 -32.97 -7.17
CA ASN A 149 -14.21 -33.41 -7.46
C ASN A 149 -15.21 -33.13 -6.30
N SER A 150 -14.83 -32.30 -5.34
CA SER A 150 -15.68 -31.95 -4.21
C SER A 150 -15.33 -30.54 -3.70
N THR A 151 -16.20 -29.97 -2.87
CA THR A 151 -15.95 -28.71 -2.15
C THR A 151 -15.23 -28.95 -0.83
N GLU A 152 -14.68 -30.16 -0.63
CA GLU A 152 -13.90 -30.47 0.57
C GLU A 152 -12.53 -29.80 0.51
N VAL A 153 -12.19 -29.02 1.53
CA VAL A 153 -10.89 -28.38 1.63
C VAL A 153 -9.85 -29.37 2.13
N ILE A 154 -8.88 -29.69 1.28
CA ILE A 154 -7.79 -30.64 1.57
C ILE A 154 -6.54 -29.96 2.11
N GLY A 155 -6.46 -28.64 2.02
CA GLY A 155 -5.34 -27.86 2.52
C GLY A 155 -5.52 -26.38 2.25
N VAL A 156 -4.49 -25.60 2.59
CA VAL A 156 -4.45 -24.14 2.43
C VAL A 156 -3.14 -23.74 1.76
N MET A 157 -3.22 -22.83 0.81
CA MET A 157 -2.06 -22.10 0.30
C MET A 157 -1.97 -20.76 1.04
N LEU A 158 -0.86 -20.54 1.75
CA LEU A 158 -0.52 -19.27 2.37
C LEU A 158 0.55 -18.58 1.53
N VAL A 159 0.26 -17.36 1.11
CA VAL A 159 1.18 -16.52 0.32
C VAL A 159 1.46 -15.25 1.10
N SER A 160 2.73 -14.99 1.39
CA SER A 160 3.18 -13.78 2.09
C SER A 160 4.14 -13.01 1.20
N VAL A 161 3.79 -11.77 0.81
CA VAL A 161 4.57 -10.96 -0.15
C VAL A 161 4.96 -9.62 0.46
N SER A 162 6.19 -9.20 0.19
CA SER A 162 6.66 -7.87 0.57
C SER A 162 5.97 -6.79 -0.26
N MET A 163 5.59 -5.69 0.40
CA MET A 163 5.06 -4.49 -0.23
C MET A 163 6.11 -3.38 -0.37
N ASP A 164 7.39 -3.68 -0.10
CA ASP A 164 8.45 -2.66 -0.11
C ASP A 164 8.64 -2.02 -1.49
N SER A 165 8.51 -2.77 -2.59
CA SER A 165 8.56 -2.23 -3.95
C SER A 165 7.45 -1.21 -4.20
N VAL A 166 6.23 -1.50 -3.75
CA VAL A 166 5.07 -0.61 -3.87
C VAL A 166 5.24 0.65 -3.03
N LEU A 167 5.79 0.50 -1.83
CA LEU A 167 6.07 1.64 -0.95
C LEU A 167 7.18 2.54 -1.50
N HIS A 168 8.19 1.96 -2.15
CA HIS A 168 9.22 2.73 -2.82
C HIS A 168 8.64 3.57 -3.97
N ASP A 169 7.75 3.00 -4.78
CA ASP A 169 7.03 3.72 -5.84
C ASP A 169 6.14 4.82 -5.27
N ARG A 170 5.41 4.55 -4.17
CA ARG A 170 4.63 5.55 -3.43
C ARG A 170 5.49 6.72 -2.98
N ASP A 171 6.68 6.48 -2.45
CA ASP A 171 7.60 7.52 -1.98
C ASP A 171 8.14 8.36 -3.15
N ALA A 172 8.41 7.76 -4.30
CA ALA A 172 8.79 8.47 -5.51
C ALA A 172 7.66 9.39 -6.00
N VAL A 173 6.42 8.90 -6.03
CA VAL A 173 5.23 9.69 -6.35
C VAL A 173 5.03 10.82 -5.34
N GLY A 174 5.20 10.52 -4.04
CA GLY A 174 5.10 11.50 -2.95
C GLY A 174 6.14 12.62 -3.06
N ARG A 175 7.37 12.31 -3.47
CA ARG A 175 8.43 13.29 -3.72
C ARG A 175 8.10 14.20 -4.90
N ASN A 176 7.63 13.63 -6.01
CA ASN A 176 7.22 14.41 -7.18
C ASN A 176 6.03 15.32 -6.87
N ALA A 177 5.05 14.85 -6.13
CA ALA A 177 3.92 15.64 -5.64
C ALA A 177 4.37 16.77 -4.71
N ALA A 178 5.41 16.57 -3.88
CA ALA A 178 5.97 17.61 -3.02
C ALA A 178 6.63 18.71 -3.83
N ILE A 179 7.42 18.36 -4.86
CA ILE A 179 8.06 19.32 -5.77
C ILE A 179 6.99 20.16 -6.47
N LEU A 180 5.94 19.51 -6.98
CA LEU A 180 4.84 20.20 -7.65
C LEU A 180 4.12 21.16 -6.69
N THR A 181 3.85 20.74 -5.46
CA THR A 181 3.24 21.58 -4.40
C THR A 181 4.12 22.80 -4.10
N LEU A 182 5.43 22.63 -4.08
CA LEU A 182 6.38 23.72 -3.84
C LEU A 182 6.36 24.73 -5.00
N ILE A 183 6.34 24.27 -6.26
CA ILE A 183 6.25 25.13 -7.44
C ILE A 183 4.93 25.93 -7.43
N ILE A 184 3.80 25.25 -7.16
CA ILE A 184 2.49 25.91 -7.05
C ILE A 184 2.50 26.94 -5.92
N GLY A 185 3.08 26.60 -4.76
CA GLY A 185 3.22 27.51 -3.63
C GLY A 185 4.00 28.78 -3.96
N LEU A 186 5.10 28.65 -4.71
CA LEU A 186 5.89 29.80 -5.19
C LEU A 186 5.09 30.68 -6.16
N LEU A 187 4.32 30.08 -7.07
CA LEU A 187 3.47 30.82 -7.99
C LEU A 187 2.35 31.58 -7.26
N ILE A 188 1.72 30.93 -6.27
CA ILE A 188 0.69 31.57 -5.43
C ILE A 188 1.30 32.74 -4.64
N LEU A 189 2.50 32.56 -4.08
CA LEU A 189 3.21 33.61 -3.35
C LEU A 189 3.52 34.81 -4.25
N ALA A 190 4.06 34.58 -5.46
CA ALA A 190 4.35 35.61 -6.42
C ALA A 190 3.07 36.38 -6.81
N PHE A 191 1.98 35.64 -7.09
CA PHE A 191 0.69 36.23 -7.40
C PHE A 191 0.12 37.06 -6.25
N ALA A 192 0.21 36.53 -5.00
CA ALA A 192 -0.28 37.20 -3.80
C ALA A 192 0.48 38.51 -3.53
N ILE A 193 1.80 38.54 -3.74
CA ILE A 193 2.62 39.75 -3.62
C ILE A 193 2.20 40.79 -4.69
N PHE A 194 2.04 40.36 -5.94
CA PHE A 194 1.61 41.22 -7.05
C PHE A 194 0.22 41.81 -6.80
N ALA A 195 -0.75 40.98 -6.47
CA ALA A 195 -2.14 41.37 -6.18
C ALA A 195 -2.22 42.30 -4.96
N SER A 196 -1.50 41.99 -3.89
CA SER A 196 -1.43 42.83 -2.67
C SER A 196 -0.85 44.23 -2.98
N GLY A 197 0.15 44.28 -3.85
CA GLY A 197 0.73 45.58 -4.31
C GLY A 197 -0.26 46.43 -5.10
N ARG A 198 -1.09 45.80 -5.93
CA ARG A 198 -2.03 46.48 -6.79
C ARG A 198 -3.33 46.88 -6.08
N LEU A 199 -3.85 46.06 -5.19
CA LEU A 199 -5.09 46.29 -4.45
C LEU A 199 -4.93 47.29 -3.28
N VAL A 200 -3.79 47.25 -2.58
CA VAL A 200 -3.60 48.09 -1.37
C VAL A 200 -3.05 49.48 -1.68
N ARG A 201 -2.47 49.70 -2.88
CA ARG A 201 -1.98 51.05 -3.30
C ARG A 201 -3.08 52.12 -3.42
N PRO A 202 -4.25 51.84 -4.02
CA PRO A 202 -5.29 52.88 -4.14
C PRO A 202 -5.96 53.23 -2.80
N LEU A 203 -6.10 52.29 -1.86
CA LEU A 203 -6.73 52.49 -0.55
C LEU A 203 -5.92 53.42 0.36
N ARG A 204 -4.61 53.51 0.17
CA ARG A 204 -3.70 54.41 0.93
C ARG A 204 -3.65 55.84 0.40
N LYS A 205 -4.28 56.12 -0.74
CA LYS A 205 -4.38 57.46 -1.30
C LYS A 205 -5.69 58.19 -0.94
N MET A 206 -6.58 57.49 -0.21
CA MET A 206 -7.88 58.01 0.21
C MET A 206 -7.92 58.33 1.72
N GLU A 207 -6.82 58.18 2.46
CA GLU A 207 -6.54 58.74 3.79
C GLU A 207 -5.59 59.93 3.68
#